data_1806097e3f2e1c219fa6e306b9dbf585
#
_entry.id   1806097e3f2e1c219fa6e306b9dbf585
#
_cell.length_a   1.000
_cell.length_b   1.000
_cell.length_c   1.000
_cell.angle_alpha   90.00
_cell.angle_beta   90.00
_cell.angle_gamma   90.00
#
_symmetry.space_group_name_H-M   'P 1'
#
loop_
_entity.id
_entity.type
_entity.pdbx_description
1 polymer ?
#
loop_
_entity_poly.entity_id
_entity_poly.type
_entity_poly.pdbx_seq_one_letter_code
_entity_poly.pdbx_strand_id
1 'polypeptide(L)'
;MKVNGDSMTNEDKIKQFLDANHGYISTSDFLKLNISKPLIKKYVNKGLINKVSHGLYIDSNTLVDDEYVFKKRYPDAVYSYKTALSMLGLIKELPEQIEITVNSKKRVLSNYKVHYVADKYYNIGIIEFNNMFNNPIKIYNAERCICDM
;
A
#
# COMPACT_ATOMS: atom_id res chain seq x y z
N MET A 1 -15.27 -36.77 4.81
CA MET A 1 -15.34 -36.29 4.22
C MET A 1 -14.88 -35.68 3.70
N LYS A 2 -15.15 -35.45 3.31
CA LYS A 2 -14.88 -34.79 2.66
C LYS A 2 -14.90 -33.90 2.52
N VAL A 3 -14.63 -33.81 2.66
CA VAL A 3 -14.60 -32.90 2.41
C VAL A 3 -14.70 -32.35 1.69
N ASN A 4 -14.97 -32.12 1.80
CA ASN A 4 -15.07 -31.41 0.78
C ASN A 4 -14.50 -30.14 0.86
N GLY A 5 -13.31 -29.93 0.78
CA GLY A 5 -12.56 -28.74 0.69
C GLY A 5 -13.07 -27.75 -0.34
N ASP A 6 -13.87 -28.26 -1.19
CA ASP A 6 -14.47 -27.44 -2.21
C ASP A 6 -15.51 -26.50 -1.69
N SER A 7 -15.98 -26.69 -0.49
CA SER A 7 -17.01 -25.84 0.12
C SER A 7 -16.42 -24.72 0.94
N MET A 8 -15.41 -24.07 0.41
CA MET A 8 -14.79 -22.94 1.06
C MET A 8 -15.78 -21.80 1.23
N THR A 9 -15.97 -21.35 2.46
CA THR A 9 -16.87 -20.22 2.73
C THR A 9 -16.27 -18.91 2.25
N ASN A 10 -17.11 -17.88 2.10
CA ASN A 10 -16.60 -16.55 1.76
C ASN A 10 -15.65 -16.02 2.83
N GLU A 11 -15.92 -16.29 4.09
CA GLU A 11 -15.02 -15.89 5.18
C GLU A 11 -13.65 -16.55 5.06
N ASP A 12 -13.62 -17.83 4.68
CA ASP A 12 -12.35 -18.55 4.45
C ASP A 12 -11.58 -17.97 3.28
N LYS A 13 -12.27 -17.61 2.20
CA LYS A 13 -11.65 -16.96 1.04
C LYS A 13 -11.04 -15.62 1.42
N ILE A 14 -11.77 -14.82 2.19
CA ILE A 14 -11.30 -13.52 2.66
C ILE A 14 -10.07 -13.71 3.53
N LYS A 15 -10.12 -14.63 4.48
CA LYS A 15 -9.02 -14.87 5.39
C LYS A 15 -7.75 -15.31 4.66
N GLN A 16 -7.88 -16.24 3.71
CA GLN A 16 -6.75 -16.67 2.89
C GLN A 16 -6.16 -15.52 2.09
N PHE A 17 -7.02 -14.68 1.50
CA PHE A 17 -6.57 -13.54 0.74
C PHE A 17 -5.82 -12.52 1.60
N LEU A 18 -6.36 -12.23 2.79
CA LEU A 18 -5.73 -11.31 3.73
C LEU A 18 -4.35 -11.83 4.17
N ASP A 19 -4.25 -13.10 4.49
CA ASP A 19 -2.98 -13.72 4.91
C ASP A 19 -1.92 -13.64 3.81
N ALA A 20 -2.33 -13.75 2.55
CA ALA A 20 -1.43 -13.70 1.40
C ALA A 20 -1.09 -12.25 0.96
N ASN A 21 -1.81 -11.24 1.45
CA ASN A 21 -1.71 -9.86 0.98
C ASN A 21 -1.52 -8.86 2.13
N HIS A 22 -0.73 -9.23 3.10
CA HIS A 22 -0.34 -8.36 4.23
C HIS A 22 -1.50 -7.84 5.07
N GLY A 23 -2.65 -8.53 5.02
CA GLY A 23 -3.85 -8.16 5.76
C GLY A 23 -4.76 -7.17 5.05
N TYR A 24 -4.53 -6.86 3.79
CA TYR A 24 -5.31 -5.88 3.02
C TYR A 24 -6.09 -6.54 1.89
N ILE A 25 -7.26 -5.97 1.58
CA ILE A 25 -8.11 -6.43 0.48
C ILE A 25 -8.87 -5.22 -0.09
N SER A 26 -8.90 -5.11 -1.41
CA SER A 26 -9.63 -4.04 -2.10
C SER A 26 -11.01 -4.52 -2.55
N THR A 27 -11.87 -3.58 -2.92
CA THR A 27 -13.18 -3.90 -3.51
C THR A 27 -13.02 -4.76 -4.76
N SER A 28 -12.05 -4.46 -5.61
CA SER A 28 -11.81 -5.25 -6.82
C SER A 28 -11.36 -6.68 -6.48
N ASP A 29 -10.60 -6.86 -5.41
CA ASP A 29 -10.21 -8.19 -4.95
C ASP A 29 -11.41 -9.00 -4.48
N PHE A 30 -12.34 -8.36 -3.76
CA PHE A 30 -13.60 -9.00 -3.36
C PHE A 30 -14.39 -9.47 -4.57
N LEU A 31 -14.50 -8.65 -5.60
CA LEU A 31 -15.22 -9.00 -6.82
C LEU A 31 -14.56 -10.19 -7.54
N LYS A 32 -13.23 -10.27 -7.53
CA LYS A 32 -12.50 -11.42 -8.07
C LYS A 32 -12.77 -12.70 -7.30
N LEU A 33 -13.09 -12.58 -6.00
CA LEU A 33 -13.46 -13.71 -5.17
C LEU A 33 -14.96 -14.03 -5.26
N ASN A 34 -15.71 -13.37 -6.14
CA ASN A 34 -17.16 -13.48 -6.29
C ASN A 34 -17.93 -13.06 -5.04
N ILE A 35 -17.42 -12.06 -4.34
CA ILE A 35 -18.06 -11.47 -3.17
C ILE A 35 -18.62 -10.11 -3.55
N SER A 36 -19.94 -9.95 -3.43
CA SER A 36 -20.64 -8.73 -3.83
C SER A 36 -20.43 -7.58 -2.82
N LYS A 37 -20.65 -6.35 -3.28
CA LYS A 37 -20.53 -5.17 -2.43
C LYS A 37 -21.41 -5.21 -1.17
N PRO A 38 -22.67 -5.65 -1.23
CA PRO A 38 -23.48 -5.79 0.00
C PRO A 38 -22.87 -6.76 1.02
N LEU A 39 -22.22 -7.82 0.57
CA LEU A 39 -21.55 -8.77 1.45
C LEU A 39 -20.32 -8.13 2.11
N ILE A 40 -19.61 -7.27 1.40
CA ILE A 40 -18.47 -6.54 1.98
C ILE A 40 -18.94 -5.73 3.19
N LYS A 41 -20.04 -4.99 3.02
CA LYS A 41 -20.62 -4.20 4.11
C LYS A 41 -21.00 -5.08 5.30
N LYS A 42 -21.56 -6.25 5.02
CA LYS A 42 -21.92 -7.22 6.07
C LYS A 42 -20.69 -7.65 6.89
N TYR A 43 -19.55 -7.90 6.23
CA TYR A 43 -18.34 -8.32 6.92
C TYR A 43 -17.70 -7.18 7.71
N VAL A 44 -17.81 -5.94 7.24
CA VAL A 44 -17.41 -4.76 8.00
C VAL A 44 -18.27 -4.64 9.27
N ASN A 45 -19.58 -4.80 9.14
CA ASN A 45 -20.51 -4.71 10.29
C ASN A 45 -20.28 -5.82 11.31
N LYS A 46 -19.83 -6.99 10.86
CA LYS A 46 -19.48 -8.11 11.75
C LYS A 46 -18.15 -7.90 12.47
N GLY A 47 -17.38 -6.88 12.10
CA GLY A 47 -16.07 -6.65 12.69
C GLY A 47 -14.97 -7.56 12.17
N LEU A 48 -15.18 -8.26 11.05
CA LEU A 48 -14.17 -9.12 10.43
C LEU A 48 -13.09 -8.32 9.73
N ILE A 49 -13.47 -7.22 9.10
CA ILE A 49 -12.60 -6.29 8.40
C ILE A 49 -12.98 -4.86 8.73
N ASN A 50 -12.04 -3.93 8.55
CA ASN A 50 -12.27 -2.50 8.75
C ASN A 50 -11.94 -1.75 7.47
N LYS A 51 -12.71 -0.72 7.16
CA LYS A 51 -12.42 0.15 6.03
C LYS A 51 -11.31 1.12 6.40
N VAL A 52 -10.25 1.20 5.60
CA VAL A 52 -9.10 2.09 5.85
C VAL A 52 -9.05 3.25 4.87
N SER A 53 -9.59 3.08 3.67
CA SER A 53 -9.75 4.15 2.70
C SER A 53 -10.80 3.73 1.68
N HIS A 54 -11.10 4.60 0.71
CA HIS A 54 -12.09 4.27 -0.31
C HIS A 54 -11.68 3.00 -1.07
N GLY A 55 -12.52 1.99 -1.00
CA GLY A 55 -12.32 0.73 -1.71
C GLY A 55 -11.20 -0.15 -1.15
N LEU A 56 -10.69 0.13 0.04
CA LEU A 56 -9.63 -0.65 0.66
C LEU A 56 -10.00 -1.00 2.10
N TYR A 57 -9.79 -2.26 2.46
CA TYR A 57 -10.13 -2.82 3.77
C TYR A 57 -8.93 -3.55 4.37
N ILE A 58 -8.94 -3.67 5.67
CA ILE A 58 -7.89 -4.36 6.43
C ILE A 58 -8.51 -5.38 7.37
N ASP A 59 -7.79 -6.47 7.63
CA ASP A 59 -8.14 -7.41 8.68
C ASP A 59 -8.23 -6.66 10.01
N SER A 60 -9.30 -6.92 10.77
CA SER A 60 -9.57 -6.22 12.02
C SER A 60 -8.47 -6.39 13.08
N ASN A 61 -7.66 -7.44 12.98
CA ASN A 61 -6.57 -7.72 13.91
C ASN A 61 -5.21 -7.18 13.46
N THR A 62 -5.14 -6.53 12.31
CA THR A 62 -3.89 -5.99 11.76
C THR A 62 -3.82 -4.50 12.01
N LEU A 63 -2.65 -4.02 12.42
CA LEU A 63 -2.42 -2.57 12.58
C LEU A 63 -2.32 -1.91 11.20
N VAL A 64 -2.94 -0.74 11.08
CA VAL A 64 -2.91 0.02 9.84
C VAL A 64 -1.51 0.56 9.59
N ASP A 65 -0.99 0.33 8.40
CA ASP A 65 0.27 0.86 7.93
C ASP A 65 -0.03 1.95 6.88
N ASP A 66 0.08 3.20 7.29
CA ASP A 66 -0.25 4.34 6.43
C ASP A 66 0.60 4.39 5.16
N GLU A 67 1.86 3.97 5.24
CA GLU A 67 2.76 3.93 4.08
C GLU A 67 2.26 2.93 3.04
N TYR A 68 1.82 1.77 3.51
CA TYR A 68 1.31 0.72 2.63
C TYR A 68 -0.07 1.10 2.06
N VAL A 69 -0.93 1.69 2.86
CA VAL A 69 -2.23 2.22 2.40
C VAL A 69 -2.01 3.28 1.32
N PHE A 70 -1.04 4.17 1.51
CA PHE A 70 -0.68 5.19 0.51
C PHE A 70 -0.20 4.54 -0.78
N LYS A 71 0.65 3.51 -0.69
CA LYS A 71 1.10 2.75 -1.86
C LYS A 71 -0.07 2.11 -2.61
N LYS A 72 -1.03 1.53 -1.88
CA LYS A 72 -2.21 0.92 -2.51
C LYS A 72 -3.06 1.96 -3.24
N ARG A 73 -3.15 3.16 -2.69
CA ARG A 73 -3.92 4.25 -3.31
C ARG A 73 -3.17 4.88 -4.48
N TYR A 74 -1.87 5.04 -4.37
CA TYR A 74 -1.02 5.66 -5.38
C TYR A 74 0.16 4.75 -5.73
N PRO A 75 -0.07 3.68 -6.54
CA PRO A 75 0.98 2.70 -6.82
C PRO A 75 2.21 3.26 -7.52
N ASP A 76 2.04 4.40 -8.20
CA ASP A 76 3.14 5.06 -8.94
C ASP A 76 3.91 6.06 -8.10
N ALA A 77 3.51 6.30 -6.85
CA ALA A 77 4.24 7.20 -5.97
C ALA A 77 5.45 6.49 -5.36
N VAL A 78 6.59 7.19 -5.36
CA VAL A 78 7.86 6.67 -4.83
C VAL A 78 8.32 7.61 -3.73
N TYR A 79 8.58 7.09 -2.53
CA TYR A 79 9.17 7.91 -1.47
C TYR A 79 10.55 8.37 -1.91
N SER A 80 10.86 9.65 -1.68
CA SER A 80 12.02 10.29 -2.28
C SER A 80 12.66 11.30 -1.35
N TYR A 81 13.78 11.87 -1.78
CA TYR A 81 14.51 12.94 -1.10
C TYR A 81 14.82 12.56 0.36
N LYS A 82 14.61 13.48 1.29
CA LYS A 82 14.91 13.24 2.71
C LYS A 82 14.06 12.14 3.31
N THR A 83 12.83 11.95 2.84
CA THR A 83 11.96 10.87 3.31
C THR A 83 12.60 9.51 3.02
N ALA A 84 13.04 9.28 1.80
CA ALA A 84 13.69 8.02 1.43
C ALA A 84 15.01 7.83 2.20
N LEU A 85 15.82 8.87 2.35
CA LEU A 85 17.07 8.78 3.11
C LEU A 85 16.82 8.45 4.58
N SER A 86 15.77 9.01 5.17
CA SER A 86 15.37 8.70 6.54
C SER A 86 14.91 7.24 6.66
N MET A 87 14.09 6.77 5.72
CA MET A 87 13.63 5.37 5.69
C MET A 87 14.80 4.39 5.56
N LEU A 88 15.81 4.75 4.80
CA LEU A 88 17.04 3.95 4.64
C LEU A 88 17.96 4.04 5.86
N GLY A 89 17.65 4.87 6.85
CA GLY A 89 18.48 5.04 8.03
C GLY A 89 19.74 5.86 7.80
N LEU A 90 19.82 6.60 6.70
CA LEU A 90 21.02 7.36 6.33
C LEU A 90 21.04 8.76 6.93
N ILE A 91 19.89 9.29 7.32
CA ILE A 91 19.76 10.54 8.07
C ILE A 91 18.86 10.30 9.27
N LYS A 92 19.12 11.05 10.35
CA LYS A 92 18.33 10.92 11.59
C LYS A 92 17.17 11.90 11.62
N GLU A 93 17.25 12.96 10.85
CA GLU A 93 16.20 13.97 10.80
C GLU A 93 14.97 13.42 10.09
N LEU A 94 13.82 13.63 10.72
CA LEU A 94 12.56 13.36 10.05
C LEU A 94 12.22 14.58 9.20
N PRO A 95 11.81 14.39 7.95
CA PRO A 95 11.40 15.52 7.13
C PRO A 95 10.14 16.16 7.71
N GLU A 96 10.05 17.48 7.61
CA GLU A 96 8.86 18.22 8.06
C GLU A 96 7.61 17.74 7.31
N GLN A 97 7.77 17.34 6.08
CA GLN A 97 6.71 16.86 5.23
C GLN A 97 7.22 15.66 4.44
N ILE A 98 6.37 14.64 4.35
CA ILE A 98 6.72 13.44 3.57
C ILE A 98 6.86 13.82 2.10
N GLU A 99 7.96 13.40 1.48
CA GLU A 99 8.27 13.70 0.09
C GLU A 99 8.12 12.45 -0.76
N ILE A 100 7.40 12.60 -1.87
CA ILE A 100 7.21 11.56 -2.87
C ILE A 100 7.51 12.12 -4.25
N THR A 101 7.85 11.23 -5.17
CA THR A 101 8.05 11.56 -6.58
C THR A 101 7.11 10.72 -7.42
N VAL A 102 6.50 11.35 -8.40
CA VAL A 102 5.62 10.69 -9.37
C VAL A 102 6.02 11.11 -10.78
N ASN A 103 5.61 10.31 -11.75
CA ASN A 103 5.74 10.67 -13.15
C ASN A 103 4.95 11.95 -13.43
N SER A 104 5.51 12.86 -14.22
CA SER A 104 4.91 14.15 -14.52
C SER A 104 3.51 14.08 -15.14
N LYS A 105 3.14 12.92 -15.69
CA LYS A 105 1.82 12.70 -16.26
C LYS A 105 0.78 12.26 -15.23
N LYS A 106 1.18 11.96 -14.01
CA LYS A 106 0.28 11.50 -12.95
C LYS A 106 -0.09 12.64 -12.04
N ARG A 107 -1.16 12.44 -11.29
CA ARG A 107 -1.63 13.43 -10.33
C ARG A 107 -1.86 12.74 -8.99
N VAL A 108 -1.34 13.32 -7.93
CA VAL A 108 -1.53 12.82 -6.57
C VAL A 108 -2.19 13.92 -5.74
N LEU A 109 -3.32 13.59 -5.15
CA LEU A 109 -4.03 14.47 -4.22
C LEU A 109 -3.66 14.03 -2.81
N SER A 110 -2.71 14.71 -2.21
CA SER A 110 -2.30 14.42 -0.84
C SER A 110 -1.67 15.66 -0.22
N ASN A 111 -1.49 15.63 1.08
CA ASN A 111 -0.77 16.68 1.81
C ASN A 111 0.74 16.45 1.84
N TYR A 112 1.22 15.45 1.11
CA TYR A 112 2.66 15.21 0.95
C TYR A 112 3.26 16.22 -0.04
N LYS A 113 4.55 16.43 0.08
CA LYS A 113 5.29 17.23 -0.90
C LYS A 113 5.54 16.37 -2.14
N VAL A 114 4.91 16.72 -3.25
CA VAL A 114 4.95 15.92 -4.47
C VAL A 114 5.95 16.54 -5.44
N HIS A 115 6.92 15.73 -5.86
CA HIS A 115 7.86 16.08 -6.91
C HIS A 115 7.45 15.37 -8.19
N TYR A 116 7.53 16.07 -9.31
CA TYR A 116 7.18 15.54 -10.62
C TYR A 116 8.44 15.37 -11.46
N VAL A 117 8.58 14.20 -12.09
CA VAL A 117 9.76 13.90 -12.89
C VAL A 117 9.34 13.33 -14.24
N ALA A 118 10.13 13.63 -15.27
CA ALA A 118 9.87 13.12 -16.61
C ALA A 118 9.97 11.58 -16.64
N ASP A 119 9.17 10.99 -17.52
CA ASP A 119 9.03 9.55 -17.64
C ASP A 119 10.37 8.82 -17.76
N LYS A 120 11.30 9.37 -18.54
CA LYS A 120 12.62 8.77 -18.78
C LYS A 120 13.49 8.68 -17.51
N TYR A 121 13.20 9.47 -16.48
CA TYR A 121 13.98 9.47 -15.24
C TYR A 121 13.25 8.78 -14.09
N TYR A 122 11.95 8.56 -14.24
CA TYR A 122 11.11 8.06 -13.14
C TYR A 122 11.59 6.73 -12.56
N ASN A 123 11.95 5.78 -13.41
CA ASN A 123 12.31 4.43 -12.97
C ASN A 123 13.74 4.30 -12.44
N ILE A 124 14.58 5.32 -12.61
CA ILE A 124 15.99 5.23 -12.23
C ILE A 124 16.11 5.27 -10.71
N GLY A 125 16.62 4.18 -10.13
CA GLY A 125 16.90 4.10 -8.69
C GLY A 125 15.72 3.67 -7.84
N ILE A 126 14.60 3.24 -8.41
CA ILE A 126 13.50 2.70 -7.62
C ILE A 126 13.90 1.34 -7.06
N ILE A 127 13.69 1.16 -5.76
CA ILE A 127 13.86 -0.12 -5.09
C ILE A 127 12.61 -0.45 -4.29
N GLU A 128 12.36 -1.73 -4.09
CA GLU A 128 11.36 -2.19 -3.16
C GLU A 128 12.00 -2.25 -1.77
N PHE A 129 11.32 -1.71 -0.80
CA PHE A 129 11.81 -1.60 0.57
C PHE A 129 10.72 -2.08 1.53
N ASN A 130 11.08 -2.96 2.45
CA ASN A 130 10.17 -3.40 3.49
C ASN A 130 10.24 -2.41 4.65
N ASN A 131 9.11 -1.78 4.96
CA ASN A 131 9.04 -0.79 6.03
C ASN A 131 8.99 -1.45 7.42
N MET A 132 8.78 -0.67 8.48
CA MET A 132 8.72 -1.16 9.86
C MET A 132 7.67 -2.25 10.07
N PHE A 133 6.58 -2.23 9.29
CA PHE A 133 5.51 -3.23 9.36
C PHE A 133 5.78 -4.43 8.44
N ASN A 134 6.97 -4.49 7.86
CA ASN A 134 7.35 -5.54 6.91
C ASN A 134 6.48 -5.57 5.65
N ASN A 135 5.95 -4.43 5.25
CA ASN A 135 5.18 -4.28 4.02
C ASN A 135 6.06 -3.66 2.93
N PRO A 136 5.96 -4.14 1.67
CA PRO A 136 6.79 -3.61 0.58
C PRO A 136 6.26 -2.26 0.10
N ILE A 137 7.13 -1.28 0.08
CA ILE A 137 6.85 0.05 -0.49
C ILE A 137 7.94 0.39 -1.50
N LYS A 138 7.68 1.38 -2.34
CA LYS A 138 8.65 1.85 -3.32
C LYS A 138 9.37 3.08 -2.79
N ILE A 139 10.70 3.04 -2.82
CA ILE A 139 11.53 4.20 -2.48
C ILE A 139 12.62 4.36 -3.54
N TYR A 140 13.19 5.55 -3.64
CA TYR A 140 14.42 5.74 -4.41
C TYR A 140 15.63 5.34 -3.55
N ASN A 141 16.63 4.76 -4.19
CA ASN A 141 17.88 4.43 -3.50
C ASN A 141 18.65 5.69 -3.10
N ALA A 142 19.69 5.50 -2.30
CA ALA A 142 20.48 6.62 -1.76
C ALA A 142 21.10 7.48 -2.86
N GLU A 143 21.65 6.86 -3.88
CA GLU A 143 22.29 7.55 -4.99
C GLU A 143 21.33 8.47 -5.72
N ARG A 144 20.12 7.97 -5.98
CA ARG A 144 19.09 8.78 -6.65
C ARG A 144 18.67 9.94 -5.77
N CYS A 145 18.47 9.72 -4.47
CA CYS A 145 18.07 10.79 -3.55
C CYS A 145 19.11 11.90 -3.48
N ILE A 146 20.37 11.53 -3.46
CA ILE A 146 21.46 12.51 -3.44
C ILE A 146 21.52 13.30 -4.75
N CYS A 147 21.34 12.64 -5.89
CA CYS A 147 21.32 13.30 -7.18
C CYS A 147 20.14 14.28 -7.34
N ASP A 148 19.01 13.98 -6.71
CA ASP A 148 17.81 14.82 -6.79
C ASP A 148 17.88 16.05 -5.85
N MET A 149 18.72 15.99 -4.84
CA MET A 149 18.92 17.08 -3.87
C MET A 149 19.98 18.09 -4.37
#